data_f84b82f354ed6234de64d6a40a27f9ba
#
_entry.id   f84b82f354ed6234de64d6a40a27f9ba
#
_cell.length_a   1.000
_cell.length_b   1.000
_cell.length_c   1.000
_cell.angle_alpha   90.00
_cell.angle_beta   90.00
_cell.angle_gamma   90.00
#
_symmetry.space_group_name_H-M   'P 1'
#
loop_
_entity.id
_entity.type
_entity.pdbx_description
1 polymer ?
#
loop_
_entity_poly.entity_id
_entity_poly.type
_entity_poly.pdbx_seq_one_letter_code
_entity_poly.pdbx_strand_id
1 'polypeptide(L)'
;MTTLHPALVHEDLGAAWRSARPRPAGRHLDSAACSRQSNRVLEAVAHHARHEAELGGYVAEATAEDLLQQGRSVIGGLVGMAAADVVFVESAQAALATLLAGWRLPAGARVACLPGEYAPNAAQLRTAGLIVEHLPVDDLGRADLDGVARLLAGDPPRVVHLTHVASHRGVVQPAAEVAALCREAGVPLLLDAAQSLGHVDTDLGADVVYSTSRKWLAGPRGVGLLCVRPALAAELTPLLAPPDDVPPLRAFESGEAHVAGRVGLVLAVGEHLAAGAVRVHERLAALGRTAREVLEGAAGWRVVEPRDEPIATTTLRPPDGVDVVTTRARLLTEHGIVTTAIGPQRAPDEMTGPVLRVSPHLDATSDDLEALAAAL
;
A
#
# COMPACT_ATOMS: atom_id res chain seq x y z
N MET A 1 -1.67 3.81 -30.16
CA MET A 1 -2.68 4.45 -29.28
C MET A 1 -3.40 3.37 -28.51
N THR A 2 -2.91 3.04 -27.32
CA THR A 2 -3.61 2.09 -26.44
C THR A 2 -4.61 2.90 -25.62
N THR A 3 -5.83 3.05 -26.14
CA THR A 3 -6.93 3.73 -25.46
C THR A 3 -7.18 3.10 -24.10
N LEU A 4 -7.18 3.93 -23.05
CA LEU A 4 -7.73 3.55 -21.75
C LEU A 4 -9.14 3.00 -21.96
N HIS A 5 -9.42 1.83 -21.40
CA HIS A 5 -10.63 1.04 -21.65
C HIS A 5 -11.89 1.83 -21.28
N PRO A 6 -13.02 1.70 -22.04
CA PRO A 6 -14.30 2.25 -21.63
C PRO A 6 -14.69 1.71 -20.25
N ALA A 7 -15.33 2.56 -19.45
CA ALA A 7 -15.80 2.23 -18.11
C ALA A 7 -16.52 0.87 -18.11
N LEU A 8 -16.05 -0.06 -17.26
CA LEU A 8 -16.71 -1.34 -17.06
C LEU A 8 -18.10 -1.08 -16.44
N VAL A 9 -19.12 -1.02 -17.29
CA VAL A 9 -20.52 -0.98 -16.85
C VAL A 9 -20.91 -2.43 -16.56
N HIS A 10 -20.54 -2.92 -15.37
CA HIS A 10 -20.93 -4.26 -14.94
C HIS A 10 -21.71 -4.19 -13.64
N GLU A 11 -22.86 -4.85 -13.61
CA GLU A 11 -23.70 -4.99 -12.42
C GLU A 11 -22.99 -5.77 -11.30
N ASP A 12 -22.05 -6.68 -11.64
CA ASP A 12 -21.20 -7.44 -10.68
C ASP A 12 -19.70 -7.15 -10.89
N LEU A 13 -19.18 -6.18 -10.11
CA LEU A 13 -17.77 -5.82 -10.10
C LEU A 13 -16.85 -7.00 -9.74
N GLY A 14 -17.29 -7.88 -8.82
CA GLY A 14 -16.53 -9.06 -8.39
C GLY A 14 -16.36 -10.09 -9.50
N ALA A 15 -17.43 -10.37 -10.26
CA ALA A 15 -17.39 -11.28 -11.39
C ALA A 15 -16.52 -10.73 -12.52
N ALA A 16 -16.64 -9.44 -12.84
CA ALA A 16 -15.81 -8.78 -13.84
C ALA A 16 -14.32 -8.81 -13.43
N TRP A 17 -14.02 -8.51 -12.16
CA TRP A 17 -12.65 -8.57 -11.63
C TRP A 17 -12.05 -9.99 -11.71
N ARG A 18 -12.86 -11.00 -11.40
CA ARG A 18 -12.46 -12.43 -11.48
C ARG A 18 -12.20 -12.88 -12.91
N SER A 19 -13.09 -12.54 -13.84
CA SER A 19 -12.97 -12.96 -15.25
C SER A 19 -11.77 -12.36 -15.97
N ALA A 20 -11.32 -11.17 -15.54
CA ALA A 20 -10.14 -10.50 -16.08
C ALA A 20 -8.81 -11.14 -15.64
N ARG A 21 -8.82 -12.12 -14.74
CA ARG A 21 -7.62 -12.71 -14.11
C ARG A 21 -7.48 -14.20 -14.39
N PRO A 22 -6.27 -14.76 -14.38
CA PRO A 22 -6.08 -16.20 -14.45
C PRO A 22 -6.88 -16.90 -13.34
N ARG A 23 -7.39 -18.11 -13.62
CA ARG A 23 -8.07 -18.90 -12.59
C ARG A 23 -7.10 -19.18 -11.44
N PRO A 24 -7.45 -18.87 -10.17
CA PRO A 24 -6.58 -19.18 -9.04
C PRO A 24 -6.51 -20.70 -8.81
N ALA A 25 -5.37 -21.18 -8.31
CA ALA A 25 -5.21 -22.57 -7.90
C ALA A 25 -6.03 -22.93 -6.66
N GLY A 26 -6.42 -21.93 -5.87
CA GLY A 26 -7.23 -22.06 -4.65
C GLY A 26 -7.91 -20.75 -4.31
N ARG A 27 -8.36 -20.59 -3.06
CA ARG A 27 -8.97 -19.35 -2.56
C ARG A 27 -7.91 -18.36 -2.17
N HIS A 28 -7.85 -17.22 -2.86
CA HIS A 28 -6.85 -16.20 -2.63
C HIS A 28 -7.40 -15.11 -1.69
N LEU A 29 -7.00 -15.15 -0.42
CA LEU A 29 -7.40 -14.22 0.63
C LEU A 29 -6.19 -13.46 1.22
N ASP A 30 -5.20 -13.09 0.37
CA ASP A 30 -3.94 -12.47 0.81
C ASP A 30 -3.50 -11.27 -0.04
N SER A 31 -4.44 -10.42 -0.43
CA SER A 31 -4.17 -9.23 -1.26
C SER A 31 -3.33 -8.18 -0.55
N ALA A 32 -3.39 -8.10 0.78
CA ALA A 32 -2.51 -7.25 1.58
C ALA A 32 -1.02 -7.67 1.51
N ALA A 33 -0.71 -8.90 1.06
CA ALA A 33 0.64 -9.32 0.71
C ALA A 33 0.89 -9.16 -0.80
N CYS A 34 0.08 -9.78 -1.65
CA CYS A 34 0.22 -9.68 -3.10
C CYS A 34 -1.09 -10.07 -3.78
N SER A 35 -1.74 -9.10 -4.43
CA SER A 35 -2.94 -9.35 -5.22
C SER A 35 -2.65 -10.08 -6.53
N ARG A 36 -3.71 -10.57 -7.16
CA ARG A 36 -3.67 -11.26 -8.44
C ARG A 36 -3.72 -10.25 -9.58
N GLN A 37 -2.71 -10.24 -10.43
CA GLN A 37 -2.67 -9.40 -11.62
C GLN A 37 -3.70 -9.86 -12.65
N SER A 38 -4.20 -8.92 -13.46
CA SER A 38 -5.05 -9.26 -14.60
C SER A 38 -4.25 -9.87 -15.75
N ASN A 39 -4.93 -10.61 -16.65
CA ASN A 39 -4.32 -11.11 -17.88
C ASN A 39 -3.73 -9.96 -18.71
N ARG A 40 -4.42 -8.82 -18.78
CA ARG A 40 -3.94 -7.63 -19.50
C ARG A 40 -2.62 -7.09 -18.92
N VAL A 41 -2.50 -7.02 -17.60
CA VAL A 41 -1.26 -6.60 -16.93
C VAL A 41 -0.13 -7.59 -17.20
N LEU A 42 -0.38 -8.89 -17.05
CA LEU A 42 0.60 -9.94 -17.30
C LEU A 42 1.09 -9.93 -18.76
N GLU A 43 0.18 -9.78 -19.72
CA GLU A 43 0.50 -9.71 -21.15
C GLU A 43 1.32 -8.46 -21.48
N ALA A 44 0.99 -7.31 -20.91
CA ALA A 44 1.72 -6.07 -21.15
C ALA A 44 3.14 -6.12 -20.60
N VAL A 45 3.34 -6.67 -19.39
CA VAL A 45 4.68 -6.90 -18.82
C VAL A 45 5.49 -7.83 -19.73
N ALA A 46 4.92 -8.94 -20.17
CA ALA A 46 5.58 -9.88 -21.05
C ALA A 46 5.84 -9.30 -22.45
N HIS A 47 4.93 -8.47 -22.97
CA HIS A 47 5.10 -7.77 -24.26
C HIS A 47 6.26 -6.79 -24.19
N HIS A 48 6.32 -5.93 -23.15
CA HIS A 48 7.40 -4.95 -23.02
C HIS A 48 8.77 -5.64 -22.88
N ALA A 49 8.85 -6.73 -22.09
CA ALA A 49 10.10 -7.49 -21.96
C ALA A 49 10.57 -8.11 -23.30
N ARG A 50 9.64 -8.56 -24.17
CA ARG A 50 10.00 -8.99 -25.52
C ARG A 50 10.45 -7.82 -26.39
N HIS A 51 9.81 -6.67 -26.26
CA HIS A 51 10.16 -5.45 -26.99
C HIS A 51 11.58 -4.98 -26.65
N GLU A 52 11.97 -5.06 -25.37
CA GLU A 52 13.36 -4.81 -24.93
C GLU A 52 14.35 -5.77 -25.59
N ALA A 53 14.00 -7.06 -25.69
CA ALA A 53 14.85 -8.06 -26.34
C ALA A 53 14.98 -7.86 -27.87
N GLU A 54 13.95 -7.31 -28.52
CA GLU A 54 13.90 -7.08 -29.97
C GLU A 54 14.58 -5.77 -30.37
N LEU A 55 14.39 -4.69 -29.63
CA LEU A 55 14.83 -3.34 -30.00
C LEU A 55 15.97 -2.79 -29.13
N GLY A 56 16.22 -3.42 -27.96
CA GLY A 56 17.09 -2.89 -26.91
C GLY A 56 16.33 -2.03 -25.89
N GLY A 57 16.80 -2.07 -24.63
CA GLY A 57 16.08 -1.52 -23.48
C GLY A 57 15.73 -0.04 -23.62
N TYR A 58 16.67 0.81 -23.99
CA TYR A 58 16.43 2.27 -24.12
C TYR A 58 15.40 2.62 -25.20
N VAL A 59 15.38 1.87 -26.31
CA VAL A 59 14.40 2.09 -27.40
C VAL A 59 13.01 1.68 -26.92
N ALA A 60 12.91 0.52 -26.26
CA ALA A 60 11.64 0.03 -25.70
C ALA A 60 11.11 0.98 -24.61
N GLU A 61 11.96 1.49 -23.72
CA GLU A 61 11.59 2.48 -22.70
C GLU A 61 11.05 3.76 -23.33
N ALA A 62 11.75 4.32 -24.35
CA ALA A 62 11.29 5.51 -25.05
C ALA A 62 9.91 5.33 -25.69
N THR A 63 9.57 4.13 -26.18
CA THR A 63 8.23 3.85 -26.72
C THR A 63 7.14 3.78 -25.65
N ALA A 64 7.50 3.54 -24.38
CA ALA A 64 6.58 3.49 -23.24
C ALA A 64 6.40 4.86 -22.55
N GLU A 65 7.20 5.88 -22.85
CA GLU A 65 7.24 7.15 -22.10
C GLU A 65 5.87 7.84 -22.03
N ASP A 66 5.10 7.91 -23.11
CA ASP A 66 3.76 8.50 -23.10
C ASP A 66 2.81 7.77 -22.14
N LEU A 67 2.87 6.45 -22.12
CA LEU A 67 2.08 5.62 -21.19
C LEU A 67 2.51 5.85 -19.73
N LEU A 68 3.83 5.90 -19.49
CA LEU A 68 4.36 6.14 -18.16
C LEU A 68 4.00 7.55 -17.65
N GLN A 69 4.04 8.55 -18.53
CA GLN A 69 3.65 9.92 -18.19
C GLN A 69 2.13 10.02 -17.87
N GLN A 70 1.27 9.35 -18.65
CA GLN A 70 -0.15 9.20 -18.32
C GLN A 70 -0.34 8.51 -16.97
N GLY A 71 0.45 7.47 -16.70
CA GLY A 71 0.46 6.77 -15.41
C GLY A 71 0.79 7.69 -14.23
N ARG A 72 1.80 8.57 -14.37
CA ARG A 72 2.12 9.57 -13.35
C ARG A 72 0.96 10.51 -13.08
N SER A 73 0.30 10.99 -14.14
CA SER A 73 -0.86 11.87 -14.00
C SER A 73 -2.00 11.21 -13.23
N VAL A 74 -2.28 9.96 -13.55
CA VAL A 74 -3.33 9.18 -12.92
C VAL A 74 -3.00 8.85 -11.45
N ILE A 75 -1.77 8.43 -11.18
CA ILE A 75 -1.28 8.15 -9.82
C ILE A 75 -1.29 9.42 -8.97
N GLY A 76 -0.82 10.53 -9.54
CA GLY A 76 -0.87 11.84 -8.88
C GLY A 76 -2.29 12.21 -8.47
N GLY A 77 -3.26 12.00 -9.38
CA GLY A 77 -4.68 12.22 -9.08
C GLY A 77 -5.25 11.39 -7.94
N LEU A 78 -4.72 10.18 -7.68
CA LEU A 78 -5.14 9.34 -6.55
C LEU A 78 -4.63 9.84 -5.18
N VAL A 79 -3.63 10.70 -5.18
CA VAL A 79 -2.99 11.22 -3.95
C VAL A 79 -3.02 12.75 -3.86
N GLY A 80 -3.80 13.41 -4.75
CA GLY A 80 -3.95 14.87 -4.77
C GLY A 80 -2.66 15.62 -5.15
N MET A 81 -1.87 15.07 -6.08
CA MET A 81 -0.60 15.63 -6.56
C MET A 81 -0.55 15.68 -8.10
N ALA A 82 0.37 16.45 -8.66
CA ALA A 82 0.58 16.53 -10.11
C ALA A 82 1.44 15.36 -10.63
N ALA A 83 1.42 15.12 -11.95
CA ALA A 83 2.28 14.11 -12.57
C ALA A 83 3.78 14.36 -12.33
N ALA A 84 4.20 15.62 -12.26
CA ALA A 84 5.58 15.98 -11.97
C ALA A 84 6.05 15.63 -10.55
N ASP A 85 5.10 15.40 -9.63
CA ASP A 85 5.36 15.06 -8.23
C ASP A 85 5.48 13.54 -8.02
N VAL A 86 5.33 12.72 -9.08
CA VAL A 86 5.30 11.26 -9.02
C VAL A 86 6.57 10.64 -9.57
N VAL A 87 7.18 9.76 -8.79
CA VAL A 87 8.39 9.01 -9.10
C VAL A 87 8.09 7.50 -9.01
N PHE A 88 8.52 6.74 -10.01
CA PHE A 88 8.50 5.27 -9.93
C PHE A 88 9.74 4.77 -9.18
N VAL A 89 9.53 3.84 -8.28
CA VAL A 89 10.56 3.16 -7.49
C VAL A 89 10.30 1.65 -7.45
N GLU A 90 11.22 0.87 -6.88
CA GLU A 90 11.11 -0.60 -6.90
C GLU A 90 10.11 -1.14 -5.86
N SER A 91 9.83 -0.37 -4.80
CA SER A 91 8.91 -0.76 -3.72
C SER A 91 8.63 0.41 -2.77
N ALA A 92 7.65 0.26 -1.88
CA ALA A 92 7.43 1.22 -0.79
C ALA A 92 8.67 1.37 0.13
N GLN A 93 9.42 0.30 0.36
CA GLN A 93 10.68 0.38 1.13
C GLN A 93 11.77 1.16 0.39
N ALA A 94 11.88 0.96 -0.93
CA ALA A 94 12.80 1.73 -1.76
C ALA A 94 12.39 3.22 -1.78
N ALA A 95 11.07 3.51 -1.82
CA ALA A 95 10.56 4.88 -1.74
C ALA A 95 11.04 5.60 -0.48
N LEU A 96 10.86 4.97 0.69
CA LEU A 96 11.32 5.55 1.97
C LEU A 96 12.84 5.71 2.01
N ALA A 97 13.59 4.69 1.55
CA ALA A 97 15.06 4.76 1.50
C ALA A 97 15.55 5.91 0.59
N THR A 98 14.97 6.03 -0.60
CA THR A 98 15.26 7.08 -1.57
C THR A 98 14.96 8.47 -1.00
N LEU A 99 13.79 8.63 -0.37
CA LEU A 99 13.40 9.87 0.29
C LEU A 99 14.41 10.27 1.38
N LEU A 100 14.72 9.34 2.30
CA LEU A 100 15.65 9.61 3.42
C LEU A 100 17.06 9.91 2.93
N ALA A 101 17.53 9.24 1.87
CA ALA A 101 18.83 9.51 1.27
C ALA A 101 18.91 10.91 0.65
N GLY A 102 17.82 11.37 0.02
CA GLY A 102 17.74 12.68 -0.61
C GLY A 102 17.46 13.82 0.37
N TRP A 103 16.72 13.59 1.44
CA TRP A 103 16.28 14.65 2.37
C TRP A 103 17.35 15.04 3.40
N ARG A 104 18.36 14.25 3.64
CA ARG A 104 19.50 14.57 4.53
C ARG A 104 19.09 15.25 5.85
N LEU A 105 18.10 14.67 6.53
CA LEU A 105 17.68 15.17 7.84
C LEU A 105 18.85 15.14 8.82
N PRO A 106 18.96 16.12 9.76
CA PRO A 106 20.02 16.13 10.76
C PRO A 106 20.01 14.85 11.60
N ALA A 107 21.19 14.31 11.91
CA ALA A 107 21.31 13.19 12.84
C ALA A 107 20.69 13.57 14.20
N GLY A 108 19.91 12.67 14.77
CA GLY A 108 19.16 12.91 16.00
C GLY A 108 17.86 13.70 15.81
N ALA A 109 17.48 14.07 14.58
CA ALA A 109 16.16 14.62 14.33
C ALA A 109 15.06 13.62 14.72
N ARG A 110 13.99 14.10 15.37
CA ARG A 110 12.88 13.26 15.83
C ARG A 110 11.89 13.03 14.70
N VAL A 111 11.44 11.79 14.57
CA VAL A 111 10.33 11.37 13.70
C VAL A 111 9.28 10.67 14.57
N ALA A 112 8.04 11.14 14.51
CA ALA A 112 6.94 10.50 15.23
C ALA A 112 6.21 9.53 14.33
N CYS A 113 6.05 8.29 14.80
CA CYS A 113 5.37 7.18 14.12
C CYS A 113 4.32 6.57 15.05
N LEU A 114 3.40 5.77 14.49
CA LEU A 114 2.53 4.95 15.33
C LEU A 114 3.33 3.84 16.05
N PRO A 115 2.92 3.39 17.25
CA PRO A 115 3.48 2.17 17.85
C PRO A 115 3.37 0.95 16.92
N GLY A 116 2.29 0.88 16.13
CA GLY A 116 2.06 -0.13 15.10
C GLY A 116 2.83 0.05 13.79
N GLU A 117 3.90 0.84 13.78
CA GLU A 117 4.72 1.05 12.60
C GLU A 117 5.32 -0.26 12.07
N TYR A 118 5.40 -0.35 10.74
CA TYR A 118 6.04 -1.48 10.08
C TYR A 118 7.53 -1.53 10.42
N ALA A 119 7.97 -2.60 11.07
CA ALA A 119 9.33 -2.72 11.60
C ALA A 119 10.45 -2.35 10.60
N PRO A 120 10.39 -2.74 9.30
CA PRO A 120 11.39 -2.29 8.34
C PRO A 120 11.42 -0.78 8.10
N ASN A 121 10.27 -0.06 8.19
CA ASN A 121 10.24 1.40 8.09
C ASN A 121 10.94 2.02 9.31
N ALA A 122 10.57 1.58 10.52
CA ALA A 122 11.21 2.03 11.75
C ALA A 122 12.73 1.76 11.75
N ALA A 123 13.15 0.61 11.21
CA ALA A 123 14.58 0.28 11.04
C ALA A 123 15.28 1.24 10.07
N GLN A 124 14.66 1.59 8.92
CA GLN A 124 15.22 2.56 7.98
C GLN A 124 15.35 3.95 8.60
N LEU A 125 14.33 4.43 9.33
CA LEU A 125 14.36 5.72 10.02
C LEU A 125 15.52 5.77 11.04
N ARG A 126 15.67 4.71 11.85
CA ARG A 126 16.79 4.60 12.82
C ARG A 126 18.15 4.51 12.11
N THR A 127 18.26 3.77 11.02
CA THR A 127 19.49 3.66 10.22
C THR A 127 19.88 4.99 9.58
N ALA A 128 18.90 5.83 9.23
CA ALA A 128 19.13 7.21 8.76
C ALA A 128 19.57 8.16 9.90
N GLY A 129 19.75 7.67 11.12
CA GLY A 129 20.20 8.45 12.27
C GLY A 129 19.08 9.24 12.96
N LEU A 130 17.81 8.93 12.68
CA LEU A 130 16.66 9.58 13.29
C LEU A 130 16.27 8.93 14.62
N ILE A 131 15.71 9.70 15.52
CA ILE A 131 15.11 9.24 16.77
C ILE A 131 13.62 9.00 16.52
N VAL A 132 13.21 7.73 16.61
CA VAL A 132 11.80 7.32 16.44
C VAL A 132 11.10 7.49 17.79
N GLU A 133 10.04 8.27 17.82
CA GLU A 133 9.12 8.44 18.96
C GLU A 133 7.70 8.02 18.55
N HIS A 134 6.83 7.75 19.52
CA HIS A 134 5.49 7.30 19.22
C HIS A 134 4.47 8.42 19.27
N LEU A 135 3.60 8.46 18.25
CA LEU A 135 2.36 9.23 18.28
C LEU A 135 1.44 8.66 19.36
N PRO A 136 0.70 9.51 20.08
CA PRO A 136 -0.39 9.07 20.94
C PRO A 136 -1.44 8.32 20.15
N VAL A 137 -1.95 7.21 20.73
CA VAL A 137 -2.96 6.35 20.10
C VAL A 137 -4.06 5.98 21.09
N ASP A 138 -5.24 5.66 20.57
CA ASP A 138 -6.34 5.05 21.31
C ASP A 138 -6.15 3.53 21.51
N ASP A 139 -7.13 2.87 22.14
CA ASP A 139 -7.12 1.42 22.39
C ASP A 139 -7.16 0.57 21.10
N LEU A 140 -7.58 1.15 19.97
CA LEU A 140 -7.53 0.52 18.67
C LEU A 140 -6.22 0.80 17.94
N GLY A 141 -5.32 1.59 18.53
CA GLY A 141 -4.08 2.06 17.92
C GLY A 141 -4.28 3.06 16.78
N ARG A 142 -5.41 3.77 16.78
CA ARG A 142 -5.59 4.96 15.96
C ARG A 142 -4.90 6.14 16.62
N ALA A 143 -4.36 7.04 15.80
CA ALA A 143 -3.81 8.29 16.31
C ALA A 143 -4.87 9.05 17.12
N ASP A 144 -4.56 9.33 18.39
CA ASP A 144 -5.36 10.22 19.25
C ASP A 144 -5.14 11.66 18.79
N LEU A 145 -6.13 12.23 18.12
CA LEU A 145 -6.01 13.56 17.51
C LEU A 145 -5.72 14.66 18.53
N ASP A 146 -6.30 14.60 19.72
CA ASP A 146 -6.04 15.55 20.78
C ASP A 146 -4.60 15.40 21.31
N GLY A 147 -4.13 14.17 21.46
CA GLY A 147 -2.75 13.89 21.83
C GLY A 147 -1.76 14.33 20.76
N VAL A 148 -2.04 14.09 19.49
CA VAL A 148 -1.24 14.54 18.35
C VAL A 148 -1.20 16.07 18.30
N ALA A 149 -2.33 16.76 18.49
CA ALA A 149 -2.38 18.23 18.52
C ALA A 149 -1.51 18.80 19.67
N ARG A 150 -1.57 18.20 20.87
CA ARG A 150 -0.71 18.61 22.00
C ARG A 150 0.77 18.39 21.72
N LEU A 151 1.14 17.25 21.12
CA LEU A 151 2.53 16.95 20.71
C LEU A 151 3.05 18.02 19.74
N LEU A 152 2.28 18.28 18.69
CA LEU A 152 2.67 19.25 17.65
C LEU A 152 2.73 20.70 18.15
N ALA A 153 1.87 21.09 19.10
CA ALA A 153 1.87 22.44 19.67
C ALA A 153 2.97 22.66 20.72
N GLY A 154 3.44 21.60 21.40
CA GLY A 154 4.39 21.69 22.50
C GLY A 154 5.84 21.56 22.04
N ASP A 155 6.23 20.37 21.63
CA ASP A 155 7.59 20.03 21.19
C ASP A 155 7.52 19.17 19.93
N PRO A 156 7.26 19.78 18.75
CA PRO A 156 6.97 19.06 17.53
C PRO A 156 8.18 18.24 17.05
N PRO A 157 7.95 17.01 16.49
CA PRO A 157 8.98 16.28 15.78
C PRO A 157 9.36 17.02 14.49
N ARG A 158 10.50 16.67 13.90
CA ARG A 158 10.90 17.19 12.58
C ARG A 158 9.98 16.67 11.47
N VAL A 159 9.41 15.48 11.65
CA VAL A 159 8.59 14.76 10.66
C VAL A 159 7.58 13.89 11.40
N VAL A 160 6.37 13.79 10.87
CA VAL A 160 5.41 12.74 11.20
C VAL A 160 5.42 11.71 10.07
N HIS A 161 5.65 10.44 10.40
CA HIS A 161 5.54 9.31 9.48
C HIS A 161 4.33 8.47 9.90
N LEU A 162 3.30 8.43 9.07
CA LEU A 162 2.03 7.78 9.36
C LEU A 162 1.81 6.59 8.42
N THR A 163 1.79 5.39 8.97
CA THR A 163 1.28 4.21 8.26
C THR A 163 -0.24 4.27 8.23
N HIS A 164 -0.85 4.57 7.07
CA HIS A 164 -2.29 4.82 6.93
C HIS A 164 -3.14 3.60 7.33
N VAL A 165 -2.70 2.40 6.95
CA VAL A 165 -3.28 1.13 7.39
C VAL A 165 -2.15 0.18 7.75
N ALA A 166 -2.12 -0.29 8.97
CA ALA A 166 -1.06 -1.19 9.44
C ALA A 166 -1.16 -2.57 8.76
N SER A 167 -0.01 -3.21 8.52
CA SER A 167 0.01 -4.51 7.83
C SER A 167 -0.43 -5.68 8.70
N HIS A 168 -0.47 -5.51 10.02
CA HIS A 168 -0.83 -6.51 11.03
C HIS A 168 -2.22 -6.29 11.61
N ARG A 169 -2.86 -5.18 11.27
CA ARG A 169 -4.20 -4.83 11.76
C ARG A 169 -4.92 -3.95 10.74
N GLY A 170 -6.14 -4.33 10.41
CA GLY A 170 -6.96 -3.64 9.43
C GLY A 170 -7.72 -2.45 10.04
N VAL A 171 -7.00 -1.45 10.57
CA VAL A 171 -7.58 -0.21 11.10
C VAL A 171 -7.09 0.97 10.30
N VAL A 172 -8.01 1.81 9.81
CA VAL A 172 -7.71 3.02 9.03
C VAL A 172 -7.39 4.17 9.99
N GLN A 173 -6.26 4.82 9.77
CA GLN A 173 -5.85 5.98 10.55
C GLN A 173 -6.58 7.25 10.10
N PRO A 174 -6.85 8.21 11.00
CA PRO A 174 -7.47 9.51 10.68
C PRO A 174 -6.44 10.42 9.98
N ALA A 175 -5.96 10.00 8.79
CA ALA A 175 -4.81 10.62 8.15
C ALA A 175 -5.09 12.02 7.61
N ALA A 176 -6.34 12.35 7.24
CA ALA A 176 -6.72 13.68 6.81
C ALA A 176 -6.62 14.69 7.96
N GLU A 177 -7.10 14.30 9.15
CA GLU A 177 -7.06 15.10 10.36
C GLU A 177 -5.62 15.28 10.83
N VAL A 178 -4.82 14.20 10.83
CA VAL A 178 -3.38 14.29 11.16
C VAL A 178 -2.65 15.21 10.16
N ALA A 179 -2.98 15.14 8.86
CA ALA A 179 -2.40 16.02 7.85
C ALA A 179 -2.75 17.51 8.10
N ALA A 180 -3.99 17.77 8.53
CA ALA A 180 -4.40 19.12 8.89
C ALA A 180 -3.59 19.66 10.10
N LEU A 181 -3.49 18.87 11.16
CA LEU A 181 -2.69 19.23 12.37
C LEU A 181 -1.21 19.42 12.02
N CYS A 182 -0.62 18.54 11.22
CA CYS A 182 0.77 18.67 10.78
C CYS A 182 1.00 19.95 9.97
N ARG A 183 0.07 20.29 9.06
CA ARG A 183 0.14 21.50 8.25
C ARG A 183 0.05 22.77 9.12
N GLU A 184 -0.83 22.82 10.11
CA GLU A 184 -0.95 23.93 11.04
C GLU A 184 0.33 24.12 11.86
N ALA A 185 0.98 23.02 12.24
CA ALA A 185 2.23 23.04 12.99
C ALA A 185 3.49 23.25 12.11
N GLY A 186 3.35 23.25 10.78
CA GLY A 186 4.49 23.34 9.86
C GLY A 186 5.39 22.08 9.89
N VAL A 187 4.85 20.93 10.27
CA VAL A 187 5.55 19.64 10.34
C VAL A 187 5.18 18.79 9.12
N PRO A 188 6.15 18.35 8.31
CA PRO A 188 5.86 17.48 7.16
C PRO A 188 5.24 16.15 7.56
N LEU A 189 4.22 15.71 6.79
CA LEU A 189 3.60 14.39 6.93
C LEU A 189 4.02 13.46 5.79
N LEU A 190 4.63 12.33 6.15
CA LEU A 190 4.89 11.19 5.26
C LEU A 190 3.82 10.13 5.47
N LEU A 191 3.09 9.78 4.41
CA LEU A 191 2.04 8.75 4.44
C LEU A 191 2.55 7.46 3.77
N ASP A 192 2.70 6.40 4.56
CA ASP A 192 2.83 5.04 4.03
C ASP A 192 1.45 4.54 3.58
N ALA A 193 1.20 4.60 2.28
CA ALA A 193 -0.02 4.15 1.64
C ALA A 193 0.08 2.73 1.09
N ALA A 194 1.06 1.92 1.53
CA ALA A 194 1.27 0.58 1.00
C ALA A 194 0.08 -0.38 1.22
N GLN A 195 -0.77 -0.12 2.21
CA GLN A 195 -1.99 -0.90 2.46
C GLN A 195 -3.27 -0.13 2.15
N SER A 196 -3.18 1.15 1.80
CA SER A 196 -4.35 2.01 1.57
C SER A 196 -4.54 2.40 0.11
N LEU A 197 -3.49 2.61 -0.67
CA LEU A 197 -3.62 3.02 -2.08
C LEU A 197 -4.33 1.93 -2.90
N GLY A 198 -5.48 2.30 -3.48
CA GLY A 198 -6.38 1.39 -4.16
C GLY A 198 -7.35 0.62 -3.25
N HIS A 199 -7.33 0.90 -1.94
CA HIS A 199 -8.16 0.24 -0.94
C HIS A 199 -9.12 1.23 -0.24
N VAL A 200 -8.60 2.39 0.10
CA VAL A 200 -9.34 3.53 0.64
C VAL A 200 -8.82 4.82 0.00
N ASP A 201 -9.43 5.95 0.30
CA ASP A 201 -8.97 7.25 -0.18
C ASP A 201 -7.56 7.56 0.34
N THR A 202 -6.74 8.15 -0.52
CA THR A 202 -5.35 8.54 -0.22
C THR A 202 -5.01 9.98 -0.60
N ASP A 203 -5.98 10.75 -1.12
CA ASP A 203 -5.87 12.21 -1.28
C ASP A 203 -6.20 12.91 0.04
N LEU A 204 -5.27 12.88 0.98
CA LEU A 204 -5.46 13.28 2.37
C LEU A 204 -4.60 14.47 2.77
N GLY A 205 -3.94 15.12 1.81
CA GLY A 205 -3.14 16.32 2.06
C GLY A 205 -1.76 16.09 2.67
N ALA A 206 -1.22 14.87 2.63
CA ALA A 206 0.15 14.56 3.05
C ALA A 206 1.19 15.22 2.12
N ASP A 207 2.39 15.52 2.65
CA ASP A 207 3.50 16.10 1.89
C ASP A 207 4.22 15.05 1.04
N VAL A 208 4.26 13.82 1.54
CA VAL A 208 4.78 12.66 0.83
C VAL A 208 3.77 11.52 0.94
N VAL A 209 3.53 10.83 -0.18
CA VAL A 209 2.79 9.57 -0.22
C VAL A 209 3.64 8.54 -0.94
N TYR A 210 3.81 7.36 -0.36
CA TYR A 210 4.50 6.28 -1.04
C TYR A 210 3.76 4.94 -0.89
N SER A 211 3.93 4.08 -1.90
CA SER A 211 3.22 2.81 -1.94
C SER A 211 3.93 1.75 -2.79
N THR A 212 3.33 0.59 -2.89
CA THR A 212 3.79 -0.53 -3.72
C THR A 212 2.66 -1.00 -4.65
N SER A 213 3.03 -1.40 -5.86
CA SER A 213 2.14 -1.83 -6.93
C SER A 213 1.31 -3.08 -6.60
N ARG A 214 1.92 -4.07 -5.98
CA ARG A 214 1.46 -5.47 -5.91
C ARG A 214 0.30 -5.76 -4.97
N LYS A 215 -0.10 -4.80 -4.14
CA LYS A 215 -1.16 -5.00 -3.15
C LYS A 215 -2.53 -4.63 -3.74
N TRP A 216 -3.20 -3.62 -3.24
CA TRP A 216 -4.59 -3.28 -3.59
C TRP A 216 -4.78 -2.73 -5.01
N LEU A 217 -3.71 -2.25 -5.66
CA LEU A 217 -3.72 -1.93 -7.08
C LEU A 217 -3.60 -3.18 -7.99
N ALA A 218 -3.25 -4.34 -7.42
CA ALA A 218 -3.06 -5.60 -8.15
C ALA A 218 -2.07 -5.53 -9.33
N GLY A 219 -1.04 -4.68 -9.20
CA GLY A 219 0.03 -4.55 -10.19
C GLY A 219 1.22 -5.49 -9.93
N PRO A 220 2.30 -5.40 -10.72
CA PRO A 220 3.48 -6.25 -10.61
C PRO A 220 4.27 -6.05 -9.32
N ARG A 221 5.02 -7.06 -8.89
CA ARG A 221 6.08 -6.92 -7.87
C ARG A 221 7.29 -6.21 -8.46
N GLY A 222 8.10 -5.59 -7.58
CA GLY A 222 9.31 -4.88 -7.99
C GLY A 222 9.04 -3.48 -8.54
N VAL A 223 7.84 -2.95 -8.31
CA VAL A 223 7.47 -1.57 -8.64
C VAL A 223 6.70 -0.96 -7.47
N GLY A 224 6.99 0.28 -7.18
CA GLY A 224 6.31 1.15 -6.24
C GLY A 224 6.25 2.57 -6.76
N LEU A 225 5.81 3.47 -5.90
CA LEU A 225 5.75 4.89 -6.20
C LEU A 225 6.14 5.71 -4.97
N LEU A 226 6.69 6.89 -5.26
CA LEU A 226 6.97 7.96 -4.33
C LEU A 226 6.39 9.24 -4.91
N CYS A 227 5.49 9.88 -4.17
CA CYS A 227 4.89 11.16 -4.55
C CYS A 227 5.32 12.21 -3.52
N VAL A 228 5.83 13.36 -3.97
CA VAL A 228 6.37 14.40 -3.08
C VAL A 228 5.86 15.75 -3.54
N ARG A 229 5.19 16.48 -2.64
CA ARG A 229 4.74 17.86 -2.93
C ARG A 229 5.91 18.79 -3.25
N PRO A 230 5.73 19.78 -4.14
CA PRO A 230 6.81 20.67 -4.60
C PRO A 230 7.58 21.38 -3.48
N ALA A 231 6.90 21.78 -2.40
CA ALA A 231 7.54 22.45 -1.28
C ALA A 231 8.61 21.56 -0.60
N LEU A 232 8.29 20.29 -0.37
CA LEU A 232 9.25 19.33 0.18
C LEU A 232 10.26 18.84 -0.86
N ALA A 233 9.83 18.67 -2.11
CA ALA A 233 10.72 18.27 -3.20
C ALA A 233 11.90 19.25 -3.38
N ALA A 234 11.68 20.54 -3.10
CA ALA A 234 12.72 21.55 -3.13
C ALA A 234 13.80 21.38 -2.03
N GLU A 235 13.51 20.65 -0.96
CA GLU A 235 14.46 20.32 0.12
C GLU A 235 15.29 19.05 -0.22
N LEU A 236 14.89 18.29 -1.25
CA LEU A 236 15.54 17.04 -1.61
C LEU A 236 16.74 17.27 -2.52
N THR A 237 17.79 16.52 -2.29
CA THR A 237 18.98 16.50 -3.14
C THR A 237 19.17 15.08 -3.66
N PRO A 238 19.04 14.82 -4.98
CA PRO A 238 19.28 13.51 -5.53
C PRO A 238 20.74 13.11 -5.35
N LEU A 239 20.99 11.80 -5.26
CA LEU A 239 22.36 11.26 -5.12
C LEU A 239 23.22 11.50 -6.37
N LEU A 240 22.58 11.52 -7.53
CA LEU A 240 23.19 11.85 -8.81
C LEU A 240 22.53 13.11 -9.36
N ALA A 241 23.34 14.03 -9.90
CA ALA A 241 22.79 15.20 -10.58
C ALA A 241 21.97 14.75 -11.80
N PRO A 242 20.72 15.23 -11.94
CA PRO A 242 19.93 14.91 -13.14
C PRO A 242 20.54 15.58 -14.37
N PRO A 243 20.32 15.03 -15.57
CA PRO A 243 20.49 15.79 -16.81
C PRO A 243 19.65 17.08 -16.79
N ASP A 244 20.09 18.12 -17.52
CA ASP A 244 19.48 19.46 -17.49
C ASP A 244 18.00 19.48 -17.93
N ASP A 245 17.58 18.51 -18.72
CA ASP A 245 16.23 18.37 -19.29
C ASP A 245 15.29 17.47 -18.46
N VAL A 246 15.79 16.87 -17.37
CA VAL A 246 15.00 15.97 -16.51
C VAL A 246 14.42 16.74 -15.32
N PRO A 247 13.10 16.66 -15.05
CA PRO A 247 12.51 17.25 -13.85
C PRO A 247 13.24 16.79 -12.58
N PRO A 248 13.56 17.70 -11.64
CA PRO A 248 14.43 17.38 -10.49
C PRO A 248 14.01 16.15 -9.70
N LEU A 249 12.70 15.96 -9.48
CA LEU A 249 12.21 14.81 -8.73
C LEU A 249 12.40 13.47 -9.49
N ARG A 250 12.41 13.50 -10.83
CA ARG A 250 12.68 12.31 -11.64
C ARG A 250 14.12 11.79 -11.53
N ALA A 251 15.04 12.61 -11.04
CA ALA A 251 16.41 12.18 -10.71
C ALA A 251 16.46 11.12 -9.59
N PHE A 252 15.35 10.90 -8.89
CA PHE A 252 15.22 9.83 -7.91
C PHE A 252 14.77 8.49 -8.52
N GLU A 253 14.45 8.44 -9.81
CA GLU A 253 14.18 7.18 -10.50
C GLU A 253 15.49 6.48 -10.89
N SER A 254 15.53 5.16 -10.73
CA SER A 254 16.64 4.36 -11.23
C SER A 254 16.54 4.23 -12.76
N GLY A 255 17.67 4.46 -13.45
CA GLY A 255 17.80 4.15 -14.88
C GLY A 255 17.85 2.64 -15.16
N GLU A 256 18.19 1.82 -14.15
CA GLU A 256 18.21 0.35 -14.23
C GLU A 256 16.90 -0.27 -13.69
N ALA A 257 15.77 0.40 -13.95
CA ALA A 257 14.49 -0.01 -13.43
C ALA A 257 13.84 -1.14 -14.25
N HIS A 258 12.91 -1.85 -13.61
CA HIS A 258 12.02 -2.80 -14.28
C HIS A 258 10.92 -2.07 -15.05
N VAL A 259 11.23 -1.54 -16.24
CA VAL A 259 10.31 -0.73 -17.08
C VAL A 259 9.04 -1.51 -17.41
N ALA A 260 9.16 -2.78 -17.78
CA ALA A 260 8.02 -3.66 -18.00
C ALA A 260 7.05 -3.69 -16.79
N GLY A 261 7.59 -3.68 -15.58
CA GLY A 261 6.79 -3.59 -14.36
C GLY A 261 6.11 -2.24 -14.17
N ARG A 262 6.77 -1.13 -14.54
CA ARG A 262 6.17 0.22 -14.53
C ARG A 262 4.97 0.29 -15.49
N VAL A 263 5.12 -0.26 -16.72
CA VAL A 263 4.03 -0.42 -17.69
C VAL A 263 2.86 -1.20 -17.08
N GLY A 264 3.16 -2.32 -16.43
CA GLY A 264 2.14 -3.15 -15.74
C GLY A 264 1.43 -2.40 -14.61
N LEU A 265 2.15 -1.59 -13.81
CA LEU A 265 1.55 -0.76 -12.75
C LEU A 265 0.57 0.26 -13.35
N VAL A 266 0.96 0.98 -14.40
CA VAL A 266 0.10 1.98 -15.05
C VAL A 266 -1.21 1.35 -15.54
N LEU A 267 -1.14 0.16 -16.13
CA LEU A 267 -2.34 -0.55 -16.58
C LEU A 267 -3.21 -1.02 -15.40
N ALA A 268 -2.59 -1.49 -14.32
CA ALA A 268 -3.32 -1.90 -13.12
C ALA A 268 -4.06 -0.72 -12.46
N VAL A 269 -3.42 0.45 -12.38
CA VAL A 269 -4.08 1.69 -11.93
C VAL A 269 -5.22 2.09 -12.87
N GLY A 270 -5.02 1.97 -14.19
CA GLY A 270 -6.07 2.22 -15.18
C GLY A 270 -7.28 1.29 -15.00
N GLU A 271 -7.07 0.01 -14.69
CA GLU A 271 -8.15 -0.94 -14.37
C GLU A 271 -8.90 -0.55 -13.09
N HIS A 272 -8.17 -0.14 -12.06
CA HIS A 272 -8.76 0.31 -10.80
C HIS A 272 -9.67 1.52 -11.02
N LEU A 273 -9.22 2.52 -11.78
CA LEU A 273 -10.03 3.71 -12.11
C LEU A 273 -11.22 3.38 -12.99
N ALA A 274 -11.05 2.50 -13.99
CA ALA A 274 -12.13 2.06 -14.84
C ALA A 274 -13.23 1.31 -14.06
N ALA A 275 -12.86 0.59 -13.00
CA ALA A 275 -13.79 -0.03 -12.06
C ALA A 275 -14.57 1.02 -11.21
N GLY A 276 -14.02 2.23 -11.08
CA GLY A 276 -14.55 3.32 -10.27
C GLY A 276 -14.08 3.24 -8.81
N ALA A 277 -13.22 4.17 -8.38
CA ALA A 277 -12.58 4.11 -7.06
C ALA A 277 -13.60 3.97 -5.91
N VAL A 278 -14.69 4.75 -5.91
CA VAL A 278 -15.74 4.66 -4.88
C VAL A 278 -16.37 3.27 -4.84
N ARG A 279 -16.73 2.70 -6.00
CA ARG A 279 -17.31 1.35 -6.07
C ARG A 279 -16.34 0.27 -5.58
N VAL A 280 -15.06 0.43 -5.87
CA VAL A 280 -13.99 -0.48 -5.38
C VAL A 280 -13.91 -0.40 -3.86
N HIS A 281 -13.83 0.81 -3.29
CA HIS A 281 -13.76 1.03 -1.85
C HIS A 281 -15.00 0.45 -1.13
N GLU A 282 -16.21 0.74 -1.63
CA GLU A 282 -17.46 0.21 -1.08
C GLU A 282 -17.51 -1.33 -1.10
N ARG A 283 -17.09 -1.94 -2.22
CA ARG A 283 -17.04 -3.41 -2.33
C ARG A 283 -16.02 -4.02 -1.39
N LEU A 284 -14.82 -3.44 -1.26
CA LEU A 284 -13.80 -3.91 -0.33
C LEU A 284 -14.24 -3.77 1.12
N ALA A 285 -14.87 -2.65 1.49
CA ALA A 285 -15.45 -2.45 2.81
C ALA A 285 -16.55 -3.48 3.12
N ALA A 286 -17.44 -3.76 2.14
CA ALA A 286 -18.48 -4.78 2.29
C ALA A 286 -17.89 -6.18 2.50
N LEU A 287 -16.85 -6.56 1.73
CA LEU A 287 -16.14 -7.82 1.91
C LEU A 287 -15.49 -7.93 3.28
N GLY A 288 -14.90 -6.85 3.78
CA GLY A 288 -14.34 -6.81 5.13
C GLY A 288 -15.39 -7.00 6.22
N ARG A 289 -16.56 -6.36 6.11
CA ARG A 289 -17.69 -6.58 7.05
C ARG A 289 -18.11 -8.04 7.04
N THR A 290 -18.33 -8.63 5.85
CA THR A 290 -18.68 -10.05 5.72
C THR A 290 -17.60 -10.95 6.32
N ALA A 291 -16.32 -10.66 6.05
CA ALA A 291 -15.22 -11.45 6.61
C ALA A 291 -15.23 -11.42 8.15
N ARG A 292 -15.39 -10.22 8.73
CA ARG A 292 -15.45 -10.07 10.21
C ARG A 292 -16.67 -10.77 10.81
N GLU A 293 -17.83 -10.71 10.14
CA GLU A 293 -19.03 -11.40 10.58
C GLU A 293 -18.90 -12.94 10.55
N VAL A 294 -18.37 -13.47 9.45
CA VAL A 294 -18.24 -14.92 9.25
C VAL A 294 -17.13 -15.53 10.11
N LEU A 295 -16.05 -14.77 10.34
CA LEU A 295 -14.84 -15.28 11.01
C LEU A 295 -14.85 -15.04 12.52
N GLU A 296 -15.67 -14.12 13.05
CA GLU A 296 -15.75 -13.88 14.50
C GLU A 296 -16.26 -15.12 15.23
N GLY A 297 -15.48 -15.66 16.15
CA GLY A 297 -15.79 -16.84 16.93
C GLY A 297 -15.58 -18.17 16.20
N ALA A 298 -15.27 -18.18 14.88
CA ALA A 298 -15.01 -19.41 14.13
C ALA A 298 -13.86 -20.20 14.78
N ALA A 299 -14.11 -21.43 15.18
CA ALA A 299 -13.16 -22.29 15.93
C ALA A 299 -12.48 -21.59 17.13
N GLY A 300 -13.11 -20.59 17.73
CA GLY A 300 -12.57 -19.81 18.86
C GLY A 300 -11.67 -18.64 18.47
N TRP A 301 -11.45 -18.39 17.17
CA TRP A 301 -10.70 -17.22 16.70
C TRP A 301 -11.48 -15.92 16.95
N ARG A 302 -10.77 -14.83 17.21
CA ARG A 302 -11.34 -13.52 17.49
C ARG A 302 -10.88 -12.49 16.48
N VAL A 303 -11.82 -11.76 15.91
CA VAL A 303 -11.53 -10.60 15.04
C VAL A 303 -10.95 -9.44 15.87
N VAL A 304 -9.93 -8.78 15.34
CA VAL A 304 -9.23 -7.66 16.00
C VAL A 304 -9.92 -6.33 15.71
N GLU A 305 -10.34 -6.12 14.46
CA GLU A 305 -10.91 -4.85 13.99
C GLU A 305 -12.37 -4.66 14.39
N PRO A 306 -12.83 -3.39 14.51
CA PRO A 306 -14.26 -3.10 14.58
C PRO A 306 -15.01 -3.65 13.35
N ARG A 307 -16.25 -4.09 13.57
CA ARG A 307 -17.07 -4.70 12.49
C ARG A 307 -17.18 -3.81 11.26
N ASP A 308 -17.39 -2.50 11.46
CA ASP A 308 -17.69 -1.55 10.41
C ASP A 308 -16.45 -0.81 9.88
N GLU A 309 -15.24 -1.30 10.16
CA GLU A 309 -14.03 -0.73 9.60
C GLU A 309 -14.08 -0.75 8.06
N PRO A 310 -13.81 0.37 7.35
CA PRO A 310 -14.12 0.53 5.92
C PRO A 310 -13.08 -0.12 4.98
N ILE A 311 -12.56 -1.30 5.36
CA ILE A 311 -11.54 -2.02 4.57
C ILE A 311 -11.80 -3.52 4.54
N ALA A 312 -11.17 -4.20 3.58
CA ALA A 312 -11.27 -5.65 3.41
C ALA A 312 -10.35 -6.44 4.35
N THR A 313 -9.25 -5.84 4.83
CA THR A 313 -8.32 -6.52 5.74
C THR A 313 -9.01 -6.86 7.06
N THR A 314 -8.90 -8.13 7.44
CA THR A 314 -9.39 -8.67 8.71
C THR A 314 -8.27 -9.48 9.35
N THR A 315 -8.01 -9.28 10.64
CA THR A 315 -7.00 -10.03 11.38
C THR A 315 -7.66 -10.82 12.52
N LEU A 316 -7.17 -12.03 12.69
CA LEU A 316 -7.72 -12.99 13.64
C LEU A 316 -6.68 -13.30 14.72
N ARG A 317 -7.04 -13.09 15.97
CA ARG A 317 -6.28 -13.57 17.12
C ARG A 317 -6.61 -15.05 17.35
N PRO A 318 -5.59 -15.93 17.50
CA PRO A 318 -5.82 -17.34 17.72
C PRO A 318 -6.38 -17.60 19.11
N PRO A 319 -7.14 -18.70 19.33
CA PRO A 319 -7.40 -19.22 20.64
C PRO A 319 -6.10 -19.73 21.30
N ASP A 320 -6.13 -19.91 22.62
CA ASP A 320 -4.98 -20.37 23.39
C ASP A 320 -4.45 -21.72 22.87
N GLY A 321 -3.13 -21.80 22.73
CA GLY A 321 -2.43 -23.00 22.28
C GLY A 321 -2.45 -23.24 20.77
N VAL A 322 -3.10 -22.40 19.98
CA VAL A 322 -3.10 -22.52 18.50
C VAL A 322 -1.93 -21.76 17.90
N ASP A 323 -1.11 -22.47 17.15
CA ASP A 323 0.00 -21.89 16.38
C ASP A 323 -0.48 -21.35 15.01
N VAL A 324 -0.34 -20.05 14.82
CA VAL A 324 -0.83 -19.34 13.61
C VAL A 324 -0.04 -19.76 12.35
N VAL A 325 1.25 -20.07 12.48
CA VAL A 325 2.11 -20.46 11.35
C VAL A 325 1.70 -21.84 10.85
N THR A 326 1.50 -22.78 11.76
CA THR A 326 1.02 -24.14 11.45
C THR A 326 -0.39 -24.09 10.85
N THR A 327 -1.30 -23.28 11.45
CA THR A 327 -2.66 -23.10 10.89
C THR A 327 -2.61 -22.54 9.46
N ARG A 328 -1.81 -21.50 9.23
CA ARG A 328 -1.63 -20.93 7.88
C ARG A 328 -1.09 -21.96 6.88
N ALA A 329 -0.13 -22.80 7.30
CA ALA A 329 0.42 -23.86 6.46
C ALA A 329 -0.66 -24.90 6.11
N ARG A 330 -1.44 -25.37 7.08
CA ARG A 330 -2.57 -26.30 6.90
C ARG A 330 -3.64 -25.72 5.96
N LEU A 331 -4.05 -24.47 6.17
CA LEU A 331 -5.01 -23.79 5.28
C LEU A 331 -4.54 -23.82 3.80
N LEU A 332 -3.25 -23.61 3.57
CA LEU A 332 -2.69 -23.64 2.23
C LEU A 332 -2.64 -25.07 1.66
N THR A 333 -2.08 -26.02 2.42
CA THR A 333 -1.75 -27.35 1.87
C THR A 333 -2.96 -28.29 1.81
N GLU A 334 -3.89 -28.22 2.76
CA GLU A 334 -5.04 -29.11 2.82
C GLU A 334 -6.33 -28.50 2.24
N HIS A 335 -6.46 -27.15 2.31
CA HIS A 335 -7.69 -26.47 1.90
C HIS A 335 -7.49 -25.52 0.69
N GLY A 336 -6.24 -25.32 0.22
CA GLY A 336 -5.93 -24.41 -0.88
C GLY A 336 -6.29 -22.95 -0.57
N ILE A 337 -6.28 -22.54 0.71
CA ILE A 337 -6.64 -21.20 1.15
C ILE A 337 -5.36 -20.41 1.45
N VAL A 338 -5.17 -19.30 0.74
CA VAL A 338 -3.99 -18.43 0.88
C VAL A 338 -4.29 -17.30 1.84
N THR A 339 -3.57 -17.25 2.97
CA THR A 339 -3.63 -16.23 4.02
C THR A 339 -2.22 -15.91 4.51
N THR A 340 -2.05 -14.94 5.42
CA THR A 340 -0.73 -14.62 6.01
C THR A 340 -0.74 -14.76 7.53
N ALA A 341 0.21 -15.54 8.08
CA ALA A 341 0.56 -15.53 9.49
C ALA A 341 1.50 -14.33 9.77
N ILE A 342 1.18 -13.53 10.77
CA ILE A 342 1.97 -12.35 11.14
C ILE A 342 2.40 -12.49 12.60
N GLY A 343 3.72 -12.45 12.84
CA GLY A 343 4.28 -12.48 14.19
C GLY A 343 4.61 -11.08 14.74
N PRO A 344 4.87 -10.98 16.04
CA PRO A 344 5.13 -9.70 16.73
C PRO A 344 6.27 -8.87 16.14
N GLN A 345 7.25 -9.50 15.50
CA GLN A 345 8.35 -8.80 14.82
C GLN A 345 7.89 -7.87 13.67
N ARG A 346 6.62 -7.95 13.26
CA ARG A 346 6.05 -7.08 12.23
C ARG A 346 5.84 -5.64 12.71
N ALA A 347 5.41 -5.48 13.97
CA ALA A 347 5.24 -4.21 14.66
C ALA A 347 5.57 -4.43 16.15
N PRO A 348 6.87 -4.50 16.50
CA PRO A 348 7.31 -5.00 17.81
C PRO A 348 6.91 -4.09 18.97
N ASP A 349 6.64 -2.81 18.71
CA ASP A 349 6.27 -1.85 19.75
C ASP A 349 4.75 -1.87 20.05
N GLU A 350 3.96 -2.71 19.31
CA GLU A 350 2.52 -2.83 19.49
C GLU A 350 2.05 -4.29 19.64
N MET A 351 2.56 -5.19 18.80
CA MET A 351 2.05 -6.57 18.75
C MET A 351 2.51 -7.40 19.94
N THR A 352 1.56 -7.92 20.73
CA THR A 352 1.82 -8.80 21.87
C THR A 352 1.73 -10.29 21.53
N GLY A 353 1.22 -10.65 20.36
CA GLY A 353 1.08 -12.02 19.88
C GLY A 353 0.87 -12.12 18.39
N PRO A 354 0.96 -13.34 17.82
CA PRO A 354 0.75 -13.53 16.39
C PRO A 354 -0.72 -13.43 16.00
N VAL A 355 -0.98 -13.07 14.72
CA VAL A 355 -2.32 -13.03 14.14
C VAL A 355 -2.34 -13.70 12.76
N LEU A 356 -3.50 -14.20 12.35
CA LEU A 356 -3.78 -14.63 11.00
C LEU A 356 -4.47 -13.48 10.26
N ARG A 357 -3.88 -12.99 9.18
CA ARG A 357 -4.46 -11.93 8.35
C ARG A 357 -5.18 -12.52 7.16
N VAL A 358 -6.41 -12.08 6.95
CA VAL A 358 -7.30 -12.38 5.83
C VAL A 358 -7.54 -11.09 5.07
N SER A 359 -7.28 -11.07 3.78
CA SER A 359 -7.38 -9.87 2.95
C SER A 359 -7.93 -10.22 1.56
N PRO A 360 -9.26 -10.41 1.46
CA PRO A 360 -9.93 -10.69 0.20
C PRO A 360 -9.85 -9.48 -0.73
N HIS A 361 -9.79 -9.72 -2.05
CA HIS A 361 -9.96 -8.67 -3.06
C HIS A 361 -11.38 -8.74 -3.68
N LEU A 362 -11.66 -7.86 -4.63
CA LEU A 362 -12.97 -7.70 -5.29
C LEU A 362 -13.58 -9.02 -5.80
N ASP A 363 -12.76 -9.98 -6.20
CA ASP A 363 -13.15 -11.30 -6.74
C ASP A 363 -13.49 -12.34 -5.66
N ALA A 364 -13.24 -12.07 -4.40
CA ALA A 364 -13.62 -12.97 -3.32
C ALA A 364 -15.14 -13.01 -3.11
N THR A 365 -15.65 -14.14 -2.66
CA THR A 365 -17.07 -14.41 -2.41
C THR A 365 -17.31 -14.75 -0.92
N SER A 366 -18.57 -14.76 -0.50
CA SER A 366 -18.95 -15.25 0.83
C SER A 366 -18.53 -16.71 1.01
N ASP A 367 -18.68 -17.55 -0.05
CA ASP A 367 -18.30 -18.98 -0.02
C ASP A 367 -16.79 -19.15 0.27
N ASP A 368 -15.93 -18.20 -0.18
CA ASP A 368 -14.49 -18.25 0.12
C ASP A 368 -14.23 -17.99 1.62
N LEU A 369 -15.00 -17.09 2.23
CA LEU A 369 -14.90 -16.75 3.65
C LEU A 369 -15.50 -17.85 4.54
N GLU A 370 -16.64 -18.43 4.14
CA GLU A 370 -17.26 -19.55 4.84
C GLU A 370 -16.37 -20.80 4.79
N ALA A 371 -15.72 -21.05 3.64
CA ALA A 371 -14.77 -22.16 3.53
C ALA A 371 -13.54 -21.94 4.42
N LEU A 372 -13.07 -20.68 4.60
CA LEU A 372 -12.03 -20.36 5.58
C LEU A 372 -12.51 -20.61 7.00
N ALA A 373 -13.70 -20.14 7.37
CA ALA A 373 -14.26 -20.34 8.70
C ALA A 373 -14.40 -21.83 9.06
N ALA A 374 -14.82 -22.65 8.09
CA ALA A 374 -14.94 -24.10 8.25
C ALA A 374 -13.59 -24.83 8.35
N ALA A 375 -12.51 -24.19 7.85
CA ALA A 375 -11.16 -24.76 7.84
C ALA A 375 -10.29 -24.27 9.01
N LEU A 376 -10.72 -23.28 9.80
CA LEU A 376 -10.01 -22.83 10.99
C LEU A 376 -10.12 -23.87 12.14
#